data_f32672ee53e5460aeb969bd86627658a
#
_entry.id   f32672ee53e5460aeb969bd86627658a
#
_cell.length_a   1.000
_cell.length_b   1.000
_cell.length_c   1.000
_cell.angle_alpha   90.00
_cell.angle_beta   90.00
_cell.angle_gamma   90.00
#
_symmetry.space_group_name_H-M   'P 1'
#
loop_
_entity.id
_entity.type
_entity.pdbx_description
1 polymer ?
#
loop_
_entity_poly.entity_id
_entity_poly.type
_entity_poly.pdbx_seq_one_letter_code
_entity_poly.pdbx_strand_id
1 'polypeptide(L)'
;MGRAIAASAATISLSVELAKGMRKIAQFSLGDRTIDIAAGQDSVWAIVRRPNRGGLAVRLAHCWGGVSDVATLRTTGKECLRLRVRSAVGEQVVTIGSDDMSLPLIRVTTVLTSSTPLLVPYLPRDLYPLGKGDDPLRAQGQVEAAQRGLNSGLIYFHLDRPAFGSVLYFQNLTALNDYFAATGTKPDSAVGGEWPELGFLPPTPPQSGTPPTKPLPAGRAVTVSDALIVFHDEAVANEQNSARRFLQMLGAAYRQLAAPATKYHDWVERSRRTLRNLERAPEATIRHYGHTYIHPYTASEYPDVMVQMSIISALRNFAAWAEEDIPFSKALEQGLGKFHDRKLKTMRRYLPNVGRDKDKLAVDSWYLYHPLLNLGHLALAGDRGARRLFEGSLDFAIKAARHFGYRWPIQFKVDTFEVIVEARNDDGLGQTDVGGLFAYVMVQAYELTGRQDYLTEARKAIDAARNMRFELNYQANLTAWGAAACLRLWRITDEEYYLQQSYVYLASFFHNTAIWESQIGHAKHYDVFLGATALHDAPYMAIFECSDSFA
;
A
#
# COMPACT_ATOMS: atom_id res chain seq x y z
N MET A 1 0.67 -20.41 -26.70
CA MET A 1 -0.21 -21.44 -26.13
C MET A 1 -0.61 -20.93 -24.76
N GLY A 2 -1.91 -20.63 -24.53
CA GLY A 2 -2.39 -20.17 -23.24
C GLY A 2 -2.17 -21.26 -22.17
N ARG A 3 -1.61 -20.89 -21.03
CA ARG A 3 -1.52 -21.77 -19.87
C ARG A 3 -2.94 -22.22 -19.52
N ALA A 4 -3.16 -23.52 -19.36
CA ALA A 4 -4.45 -24.03 -18.88
C ALA A 4 -4.72 -23.40 -17.51
N ILE A 5 -5.86 -22.73 -17.34
CA ILE A 5 -6.27 -22.15 -16.08
C ILE A 5 -6.61 -23.31 -15.15
N ALA A 6 -5.93 -23.39 -14.01
CA ALA A 6 -6.30 -24.31 -12.95
C ALA A 6 -7.57 -23.77 -12.31
N ALA A 7 -8.71 -24.44 -12.52
CA ALA A 7 -9.99 -24.01 -11.96
C ALA A 7 -10.25 -24.67 -10.62
N SER A 8 -10.66 -23.87 -9.62
CA SER A 8 -11.19 -24.39 -8.35
C SER A 8 -12.57 -25.04 -8.55
N ALA A 9 -12.97 -25.90 -7.62
CA ALA A 9 -14.33 -26.46 -7.61
C ALA A 9 -15.40 -25.36 -7.57
N ALA A 10 -15.14 -24.25 -6.91
CA ALA A 10 -16.05 -23.12 -6.84
C ALA A 10 -16.22 -22.40 -8.18
N THR A 11 -15.13 -22.19 -8.92
CA THR A 11 -15.17 -21.61 -10.27
C THR A 11 -15.96 -22.52 -11.24
N ILE A 12 -15.75 -23.82 -11.17
CA ILE A 12 -16.50 -24.81 -11.99
C ILE A 12 -17.98 -24.80 -11.62
N SER A 13 -18.31 -24.80 -10.32
CA SER A 13 -19.70 -24.74 -9.84
C SER A 13 -20.41 -23.49 -10.36
N LEU A 14 -19.77 -22.32 -10.24
CA LEU A 14 -20.32 -21.07 -10.75
C LEU A 14 -20.54 -21.11 -12.28
N SER A 15 -19.57 -21.64 -13.04
CA SER A 15 -19.70 -21.80 -14.50
C SER A 15 -20.92 -22.65 -14.86
N VAL A 16 -21.13 -23.77 -14.15
CA VAL A 16 -22.29 -24.65 -14.35
C VAL A 16 -23.61 -23.96 -13.97
N GLU A 17 -23.65 -23.24 -12.86
CA GLU A 17 -24.85 -22.51 -12.44
C GLU A 17 -25.24 -21.41 -13.43
N LEU A 18 -24.26 -20.64 -13.91
CA LEU A 18 -24.49 -19.60 -14.92
C LEU A 18 -24.99 -20.19 -16.25
N ALA A 19 -24.42 -21.33 -16.68
CA ALA A 19 -24.85 -21.99 -17.90
C ALA A 19 -26.28 -22.56 -17.83
N LYS A 20 -26.69 -23.06 -16.65
CA LYS A 20 -28.06 -23.55 -16.41
C LYS A 20 -29.09 -22.42 -16.25
N GLY A 21 -28.61 -21.21 -15.95
CA GLY A 21 -29.43 -20.06 -15.57
C GLY A 21 -29.82 -20.07 -14.10
N MET A 22 -29.53 -18.98 -13.41
CA MET A 22 -29.93 -18.75 -12.02
C MET A 22 -31.31 -18.08 -11.95
N ARG A 23 -32.02 -18.25 -10.82
CA ARG A 23 -33.30 -17.59 -10.59
C ARG A 23 -33.11 -16.06 -10.41
N LYS A 24 -33.56 -15.27 -11.38
CA LYS A 24 -33.48 -13.81 -11.33
C LYS A 24 -34.39 -13.26 -10.22
N ILE A 25 -33.88 -12.33 -9.43
CA ILE A 25 -34.56 -11.68 -8.30
C ILE A 25 -34.86 -10.22 -8.64
N ALA A 26 -33.85 -9.48 -9.13
CA ALA A 26 -33.95 -8.07 -9.46
C ALA A 26 -32.98 -7.71 -10.58
N GLN A 27 -33.15 -6.54 -11.14
CA GLN A 27 -32.24 -5.95 -12.14
C GLN A 27 -32.23 -4.44 -11.98
N PHE A 28 -31.08 -3.83 -12.18
CA PHE A 28 -30.92 -2.39 -12.31
C PHE A 28 -29.77 -2.06 -13.27
N SER A 29 -29.64 -0.79 -13.64
CA SER A 29 -28.59 -0.31 -14.54
C SER A 29 -27.64 0.63 -13.82
N LEU A 30 -26.38 0.63 -14.25
CA LEU A 30 -25.33 1.55 -13.83
C LEU A 30 -24.54 1.99 -15.06
N GLY A 31 -24.81 3.19 -15.58
CA GLY A 31 -24.34 3.61 -16.89
C GLY A 31 -24.80 2.63 -17.98
N ASP A 32 -23.86 2.15 -18.79
CA ASP A 32 -24.11 1.13 -19.82
C ASP A 32 -24.11 -0.32 -19.30
N ARG A 33 -23.97 -0.52 -17.98
CA ARG A 33 -23.98 -1.84 -17.34
C ARG A 33 -25.36 -2.25 -16.92
N THR A 34 -25.67 -3.52 -17.15
CA THR A 34 -26.83 -4.20 -16.56
C THR A 34 -26.33 -5.04 -15.39
N ILE A 35 -26.99 -4.93 -14.25
CA ILE A 35 -26.69 -5.69 -13.04
C ILE A 35 -27.90 -6.56 -12.72
N ASP A 36 -27.77 -7.87 -12.96
CA ASP A 36 -28.75 -8.86 -12.60
C ASP A 36 -28.43 -9.44 -11.22
N ILE A 37 -29.42 -9.42 -10.34
CA ILE A 37 -29.36 -10.11 -9.06
C ILE A 37 -30.03 -11.45 -9.22
N ALA A 38 -29.30 -12.52 -8.91
CA ALA A 38 -29.77 -13.89 -9.12
C ALA A 38 -29.41 -14.80 -7.93
N ALA A 39 -30.31 -15.75 -7.63
CA ALA A 39 -30.05 -16.80 -6.65
C ALA A 39 -29.61 -18.08 -7.37
N GLY A 40 -28.44 -18.55 -7.00
CA GLY A 40 -27.93 -19.89 -7.27
C GLY A 40 -28.32 -20.88 -6.18
N GLN A 41 -27.63 -22.00 -6.11
CA GLN A 41 -27.94 -23.08 -5.16
C GLN A 41 -27.60 -22.66 -3.70
N ASP A 42 -26.43 -22.09 -3.50
CA ASP A 42 -25.88 -21.74 -2.17
C ASP A 42 -25.48 -20.28 -2.03
N SER A 43 -25.70 -19.48 -3.05
CA SER A 43 -25.25 -18.08 -3.06
C SER A 43 -26.21 -17.17 -3.80
N VAL A 44 -26.24 -15.91 -3.40
CA VAL A 44 -26.88 -14.83 -4.15
C VAL A 44 -25.78 -14.01 -4.82
N TRP A 45 -25.95 -13.73 -6.10
CA TRP A 45 -24.97 -13.14 -6.98
C TRP A 45 -25.46 -11.82 -7.59
N ALA A 46 -24.56 -10.87 -7.77
CA ALA A 46 -24.70 -9.77 -8.72
C ALA A 46 -23.91 -10.12 -9.98
N ILE A 47 -24.58 -10.19 -11.12
CA ILE A 47 -23.96 -10.45 -12.43
C ILE A 47 -23.96 -9.13 -13.20
N VAL A 48 -22.79 -8.52 -13.28
CA VAL A 48 -22.56 -7.25 -13.98
C VAL A 48 -22.17 -7.56 -15.42
N ARG A 49 -22.88 -6.99 -16.39
CA ARG A 49 -22.60 -7.18 -17.81
C ARG A 49 -22.58 -5.85 -18.56
N ARG A 50 -21.76 -5.77 -19.59
CA ARG A 50 -21.80 -4.71 -20.59
C ARG A 50 -22.18 -5.28 -21.96
N PRO A 51 -22.97 -4.57 -22.79
CA PRO A 51 -23.35 -5.03 -24.10
C PRO A 51 -22.13 -5.41 -24.95
N ASN A 52 -22.10 -6.64 -25.51
CA ASN A 52 -21.04 -7.17 -26.35
C ASN A 52 -19.63 -7.19 -25.71
N ARG A 53 -19.55 -7.18 -24.38
CA ARG A 53 -18.30 -7.17 -23.63
C ARG A 53 -18.31 -8.28 -22.57
N GLY A 54 -17.26 -8.35 -21.77
CA GLY A 54 -17.19 -9.24 -20.63
C GLY A 54 -18.12 -8.86 -19.49
N GLY A 55 -18.01 -9.58 -18.41
CA GLY A 55 -18.81 -9.35 -17.20
C GLY A 55 -18.04 -9.64 -15.94
N LEU A 56 -18.76 -9.55 -14.83
CA LEU A 56 -18.26 -9.82 -13.49
C LEU A 56 -19.37 -10.46 -12.66
N ALA A 57 -19.08 -11.57 -11.98
CA ALA A 57 -19.95 -12.12 -10.96
C ALA A 57 -19.39 -11.76 -9.58
N VAL A 58 -20.25 -11.22 -8.73
CA VAL A 58 -19.93 -10.84 -7.35
C VAL A 58 -20.85 -11.60 -6.42
N ARG A 59 -20.31 -12.39 -5.50
CA ARG A 59 -21.13 -13.07 -4.48
C ARG A 59 -21.55 -12.03 -3.43
N LEU A 60 -22.85 -11.86 -3.30
CA LEU A 60 -23.47 -10.93 -2.34
C LEU A 60 -23.68 -11.60 -0.98
N ALA A 61 -24.08 -12.87 -0.98
CA ALA A 61 -24.32 -13.67 0.21
C ALA A 61 -24.02 -15.14 -0.07
N HIS A 62 -23.38 -15.82 0.87
CA HIS A 62 -23.28 -17.27 0.87
C HIS A 62 -24.27 -17.85 1.89
N CYS A 63 -24.98 -18.92 1.48
CA CYS A 63 -26.04 -19.54 2.24
C CYS A 63 -25.70 -20.98 2.58
N TRP A 64 -25.17 -21.21 3.75
CA TRP A 64 -24.89 -22.58 4.23
C TRP A 64 -26.20 -23.39 4.30
N GLY A 65 -26.20 -24.54 3.64
CA GLY A 65 -27.38 -25.37 3.50
C GLY A 65 -28.35 -24.93 2.38
N GLY A 66 -27.93 -24.00 1.52
CA GLY A 66 -28.66 -23.50 0.37
C GLY A 66 -29.49 -22.24 0.64
N VAL A 67 -29.90 -21.58 -0.45
CA VAL A 67 -30.77 -20.41 -0.43
C VAL A 67 -32.23 -20.86 -0.21
N SER A 68 -32.79 -20.60 0.98
CA SER A 68 -34.17 -20.99 1.27
C SER A 68 -35.22 -19.97 0.83
N ASP A 69 -34.91 -18.67 0.99
CA ASP A 69 -35.78 -17.57 0.59
C ASP A 69 -34.98 -16.30 0.27
N VAL A 70 -35.44 -15.50 -0.70
CA VAL A 70 -34.94 -14.17 -0.99
C VAL A 70 -36.10 -13.22 -1.21
N ALA A 71 -36.20 -12.19 -0.38
CA ALA A 71 -37.21 -11.17 -0.46
C ALA A 71 -36.59 -9.77 -0.62
N THR A 72 -37.18 -8.95 -1.48
CA THR A 72 -36.83 -7.54 -1.61
C THR A 72 -37.42 -6.74 -0.44
N LEU A 73 -36.58 -5.94 0.20
CA LEU A 73 -36.98 -5.03 1.28
C LEU A 73 -37.09 -3.60 0.77
N ARG A 74 -37.79 -2.76 1.53
CA ARG A 74 -37.83 -1.33 1.26
C ARG A 74 -36.44 -0.72 1.38
N THR A 75 -36.06 0.07 0.38
CA THR A 75 -34.81 0.83 0.35
C THR A 75 -34.92 2.13 1.12
N THR A 76 -33.78 2.63 1.61
CA THR A 76 -33.67 3.91 2.31
C THR A 76 -32.49 4.71 1.76
N GLY A 77 -32.63 6.03 1.67
CA GLY A 77 -31.55 6.93 1.25
C GLY A 77 -31.02 6.62 -0.16
N LYS A 78 -29.71 6.38 -0.26
CA LYS A 78 -28.99 6.10 -1.53
C LYS A 78 -28.96 4.60 -1.91
N GLU A 79 -29.73 3.75 -1.24
CA GLU A 79 -29.80 2.32 -1.56
C GLU A 79 -30.56 2.10 -2.87
N CYS A 80 -29.97 1.34 -3.80
CA CYS A 80 -30.62 0.91 -5.03
C CYS A 80 -31.46 -0.35 -4.81
N LEU A 81 -30.98 -1.24 -3.95
CA LEU A 81 -31.63 -2.52 -3.66
C LEU A 81 -31.28 -2.97 -2.24
N ARG A 82 -32.27 -3.54 -1.55
CA ARG A 82 -32.09 -4.19 -0.26
C ARG A 82 -32.78 -5.54 -0.25
N LEU A 83 -32.06 -6.58 0.13
CA LEU A 83 -32.54 -7.95 0.11
C LEU A 83 -32.43 -8.56 1.51
N ARG A 84 -33.42 -9.40 1.83
CA ARG A 84 -33.35 -10.37 2.92
C ARG A 84 -33.12 -11.75 2.31
N VAL A 85 -32.03 -12.39 2.69
CA VAL A 85 -31.65 -13.72 2.22
C VAL A 85 -31.67 -14.67 3.40
N ARG A 86 -32.41 -15.76 3.33
CA ARG A 86 -32.54 -16.78 4.37
C ARG A 86 -31.84 -18.07 3.98
N SER A 87 -31.25 -18.71 4.96
CA SER A 87 -30.62 -20.03 4.85
C SER A 87 -30.87 -20.84 6.10
N ALA A 88 -30.40 -22.09 6.14
CA ALA A 88 -30.53 -22.96 7.31
C ALA A 88 -29.87 -22.38 8.58
N VAL A 89 -28.86 -21.53 8.44
CA VAL A 89 -28.08 -21.00 9.58
C VAL A 89 -28.51 -19.61 10.05
N GLY A 90 -29.47 -18.96 9.36
CA GLY A 90 -29.94 -17.64 9.74
C GLY A 90 -30.33 -16.75 8.56
N GLU A 91 -30.29 -15.46 8.82
CA GLU A 91 -30.72 -14.42 7.86
C GLU A 91 -29.55 -13.49 7.52
N GLN A 92 -29.44 -13.11 6.25
CA GLN A 92 -28.53 -12.08 5.78
C GLN A 92 -29.31 -10.93 5.19
N VAL A 93 -28.94 -9.70 5.52
CA VAL A 93 -29.43 -8.48 4.87
C VAL A 93 -28.34 -7.98 3.96
N VAL A 94 -28.63 -7.95 2.66
CA VAL A 94 -27.73 -7.42 1.63
C VAL A 94 -28.26 -6.06 1.20
N THR A 95 -27.42 -5.03 1.28
CA THR A 95 -27.71 -3.67 0.82
C THR A 95 -26.80 -3.32 -0.34
N ILE A 96 -27.36 -2.86 -1.45
CA ILE A 96 -26.61 -2.43 -2.64
C ILE A 96 -26.90 -0.95 -2.86
N GLY A 97 -25.83 -0.14 -2.86
CA GLY A 97 -25.83 1.25 -3.31
C GLY A 97 -25.07 1.37 -4.62
N SER A 98 -25.35 2.40 -5.41
CA SER A 98 -24.59 2.73 -6.61
C SER A 98 -24.31 4.22 -6.69
N ASP A 99 -23.19 4.55 -7.35
CA ASP A 99 -22.78 5.92 -7.64
C ASP A 99 -22.11 5.93 -9.02
N ASP A 100 -22.43 6.94 -9.85
CA ASP A 100 -21.84 7.14 -11.17
C ASP A 100 -21.32 8.57 -11.37
N MET A 101 -21.31 9.37 -10.32
CA MET A 101 -20.92 10.79 -10.37
C MET A 101 -19.50 11.03 -10.89
N SER A 102 -18.59 10.10 -10.65
CA SER A 102 -17.21 10.23 -11.13
C SER A 102 -16.74 9.01 -11.94
N LEU A 103 -16.95 7.83 -11.41
CA LEU A 103 -16.75 6.53 -12.04
C LEU A 103 -17.89 5.61 -11.60
N PRO A 104 -18.38 4.73 -12.48
CA PRO A 104 -19.39 3.75 -12.11
C PRO A 104 -18.91 2.91 -10.92
N LEU A 105 -19.71 2.86 -9.86
CA LEU A 105 -19.37 2.18 -8.61
C LEU A 105 -20.61 1.51 -8.00
N ILE A 106 -20.42 0.32 -7.45
CA ILE A 106 -21.39 -0.33 -6.54
C ILE A 106 -20.76 -0.55 -5.18
N ARG A 107 -21.54 -0.35 -4.13
CA ARG A 107 -21.21 -0.76 -2.76
C ARG A 107 -22.18 -1.85 -2.33
N VAL A 108 -21.62 -2.94 -1.79
CA VAL A 108 -22.37 -4.09 -1.29
C VAL A 108 -22.03 -4.29 0.17
N THR A 109 -23.03 -4.16 1.03
CA THR A 109 -22.88 -4.46 2.46
C THR A 109 -23.73 -5.66 2.81
N THR A 110 -23.13 -6.68 3.44
CA THR A 110 -23.82 -7.89 3.88
C THR A 110 -23.70 -8.06 5.38
N VAL A 111 -24.85 -8.11 6.05
CA VAL A 111 -24.96 -8.29 7.51
C VAL A 111 -25.62 -9.64 7.78
N LEU A 112 -24.92 -10.50 8.52
CA LEU A 112 -25.41 -11.83 8.93
C LEU A 112 -25.95 -11.78 10.36
N THR A 113 -27.14 -12.35 10.57
CA THR A 113 -27.68 -12.70 11.89
C THR A 113 -27.86 -14.21 11.94
N SER A 114 -26.92 -14.89 12.61
CA SER A 114 -26.98 -16.36 12.73
C SER A 114 -28.02 -16.79 13.76
N SER A 115 -28.77 -17.86 13.46
CA SER A 115 -29.75 -18.46 14.39
C SER A 115 -29.10 -19.32 15.47
N THR A 116 -27.86 -19.79 15.22
CA THR A 116 -27.05 -20.60 16.14
C THR A 116 -25.63 -20.07 16.20
N PRO A 117 -24.82 -20.40 17.22
CA PRO A 117 -23.38 -20.09 17.17
C PRO A 117 -22.76 -20.73 15.91
N LEU A 118 -22.14 -19.90 15.05
CA LEU A 118 -21.70 -20.30 13.70
C LEU A 118 -20.19 -20.19 13.53
N LEU A 119 -19.53 -21.31 13.30
CA LEU A 119 -18.15 -21.31 12.79
C LEU A 119 -18.18 -21.05 11.30
N VAL A 120 -17.64 -19.91 10.88
CA VAL A 120 -17.54 -19.56 9.46
C VAL A 120 -16.33 -20.28 8.86
N PRO A 121 -16.52 -21.25 7.96
CA PRO A 121 -15.43 -21.98 7.32
C PRO A 121 -14.77 -21.13 6.25
N TYR A 122 -13.71 -21.65 5.63
CA TYR A 122 -13.19 -21.12 4.39
C TYR A 122 -14.27 -21.12 3.32
N LEU A 123 -14.51 -19.95 2.72
CA LEU A 123 -15.34 -19.83 1.54
C LEU A 123 -14.46 -19.56 0.32
N PRO A 124 -14.90 -19.93 -0.87
CA PRO A 124 -14.30 -19.42 -2.10
C PRO A 124 -14.37 -17.90 -2.12
N ARG A 125 -13.44 -17.27 -2.85
CA ARG A 125 -13.47 -15.81 -3.04
C ARG A 125 -14.77 -15.39 -3.73
N ASP A 126 -15.11 -14.11 -3.61
CA ASP A 126 -16.44 -13.59 -3.95
C ASP A 126 -16.52 -12.91 -5.33
N LEU A 127 -15.41 -12.86 -6.09
CA LEU A 127 -15.33 -12.08 -7.32
C LEU A 127 -14.79 -12.92 -8.48
N TYR A 128 -15.56 -12.99 -9.60
CA TYR A 128 -15.21 -13.80 -10.76
C TYR A 128 -15.38 -12.97 -12.05
N PRO A 129 -14.30 -12.67 -12.79
CA PRO A 129 -14.41 -12.16 -14.15
C PRO A 129 -15.12 -13.16 -15.05
N LEU A 130 -16.01 -12.67 -15.93
CA LEU A 130 -16.81 -13.49 -16.82
C LEU A 130 -16.38 -13.30 -18.28
N GLY A 131 -16.06 -14.41 -18.92
CA GLY A 131 -15.71 -14.49 -20.31
C GLY A 131 -16.90 -14.65 -21.25
N LYS A 132 -16.64 -15.16 -22.46
CA LYS A 132 -17.67 -15.43 -23.45
C LYS A 132 -18.70 -16.42 -22.92
N GLY A 133 -19.98 -16.06 -22.99
CA GLY A 133 -21.09 -16.88 -22.49
C GLY A 133 -21.21 -16.88 -20.97
N ASP A 134 -20.75 -15.81 -20.33
CA ASP A 134 -20.71 -15.66 -18.86
C ASP A 134 -19.88 -16.74 -18.13
N ASP A 135 -18.94 -17.36 -18.83
CA ASP A 135 -18.12 -18.43 -18.29
C ASP A 135 -16.80 -17.86 -17.69
N PRO A 136 -16.56 -17.98 -16.38
CA PRO A 136 -15.33 -17.50 -15.76
C PRO A 136 -14.07 -18.22 -16.30
N LEU A 137 -14.20 -19.48 -16.78
CA LEU A 137 -13.09 -20.22 -17.37
C LEU A 137 -12.64 -19.68 -18.74
N ARG A 138 -13.44 -18.83 -19.34
CA ARG A 138 -13.14 -18.16 -20.64
C ARG A 138 -12.76 -16.72 -20.50
N ALA A 139 -12.68 -16.22 -19.29
CA ALA A 139 -12.21 -14.87 -19.02
C ALA A 139 -10.67 -14.80 -19.12
N GLN A 140 -10.17 -13.76 -19.81
CA GLN A 140 -8.73 -13.50 -19.90
C GLN A 140 -8.45 -12.07 -19.46
N GLY A 141 -7.51 -11.91 -18.54
CA GLY A 141 -7.13 -10.63 -17.99
C GLY A 141 -5.93 -10.76 -17.06
N GLN A 142 -5.64 -9.72 -16.35
CA GLN A 142 -4.47 -9.63 -15.49
C GLN A 142 -4.79 -8.93 -14.18
N VAL A 143 -4.31 -9.49 -13.08
CA VAL A 143 -4.22 -8.78 -11.80
C VAL A 143 -3.02 -7.86 -11.85
N GLU A 144 -3.25 -6.56 -11.68
CA GLU A 144 -2.20 -5.53 -11.69
C GLU A 144 -1.64 -5.28 -10.30
N ALA A 145 -2.52 -5.23 -9.29
CA ALA A 145 -2.13 -5.02 -7.92
C ALA A 145 -3.09 -5.71 -6.95
N ALA A 146 -2.53 -6.34 -5.93
CA ALA A 146 -3.25 -6.81 -4.76
C ALA A 146 -2.54 -6.29 -3.53
N GLN A 147 -3.26 -5.57 -2.68
CA GLN A 147 -2.69 -4.98 -1.48
C GLN A 147 -2.16 -6.08 -0.55
N ARG A 148 -0.98 -5.89 0.01
CA ARG A 148 -0.32 -6.80 0.95
C ARG A 148 -0.19 -6.14 2.33
N GLY A 149 0.05 -6.95 3.36
CA GLY A 149 0.32 -6.47 4.70
C GLY A 149 -0.92 -6.26 5.56
N LEU A 150 -0.80 -5.35 6.51
CA LEU A 150 -1.88 -5.01 7.43
C LEU A 150 -3.07 -4.42 6.66
N ASN A 151 -4.29 -4.89 6.98
CA ASN A 151 -5.52 -4.40 6.35
C ASN A 151 -5.54 -4.49 4.82
N SER A 152 -5.11 -5.62 4.29
CA SER A 152 -5.08 -5.90 2.84
C SER A 152 -6.50 -6.05 2.28
N GLY A 153 -7.11 -4.93 1.89
CA GLY A 153 -8.50 -4.84 1.44
C GLY A 153 -8.71 -4.61 -0.05
N LEU A 154 -7.65 -4.62 -0.87
CA LEU A 154 -7.68 -4.12 -2.24
C LEU A 154 -7.19 -5.15 -3.25
N ILE A 155 -7.90 -5.24 -4.39
CA ILE A 155 -7.38 -5.85 -5.63
C ILE A 155 -7.77 -5.00 -6.85
N TYR A 156 -6.81 -4.77 -7.74
CA TYR A 156 -6.99 -4.07 -9.00
C TYR A 156 -6.59 -4.97 -10.15
N PHE A 157 -7.48 -5.11 -11.13
CA PHE A 157 -7.29 -5.96 -12.30
C PHE A 157 -8.00 -5.42 -13.53
N HIS A 158 -7.68 -5.97 -14.70
CA HIS A 158 -8.44 -5.71 -15.90
C HIS A 158 -8.81 -7.00 -16.62
N LEU A 159 -9.94 -6.97 -17.30
CA LEU A 159 -10.47 -8.03 -18.14
C LEU A 159 -10.34 -7.60 -19.61
N ASP A 160 -9.53 -8.36 -20.35
CA ASP A 160 -9.15 -8.04 -21.73
C ASP A 160 -10.00 -8.77 -22.76
N ARG A 161 -10.34 -10.04 -22.49
CA ARG A 161 -11.08 -10.89 -23.42
C ARG A 161 -12.19 -11.66 -22.71
N PRO A 162 -13.45 -11.29 -22.99
CA PRO A 162 -13.92 -10.11 -23.76
C PRO A 162 -13.55 -8.81 -23.03
N ALA A 163 -13.24 -7.74 -23.76
CA ALA A 163 -12.84 -6.49 -23.16
C ALA A 163 -13.98 -5.93 -22.28
N PHE A 164 -13.70 -5.76 -20.98
CA PHE A 164 -14.65 -5.21 -20.00
C PHE A 164 -14.14 -3.89 -19.42
N GLY A 165 -12.83 -3.74 -19.34
CA GLY A 165 -12.15 -2.63 -18.71
C GLY A 165 -11.46 -3.02 -17.40
N SER A 166 -11.16 -2.02 -16.58
CA SER A 166 -10.51 -2.19 -15.28
C SER A 166 -11.54 -2.27 -14.16
N VAL A 167 -11.19 -3.01 -13.12
CA VAL A 167 -11.98 -3.18 -11.90
C VAL A 167 -11.09 -2.98 -10.69
N LEU A 168 -11.51 -2.10 -9.78
CA LEU A 168 -10.96 -2.00 -8.45
C LEU A 168 -12.00 -2.56 -7.48
N TYR A 169 -11.65 -3.65 -6.82
CA TYR A 169 -12.41 -4.19 -5.70
C TYR A 169 -11.74 -3.76 -4.40
N PHE A 170 -12.53 -3.18 -3.52
CA PHE A 170 -12.09 -2.75 -2.20
C PHE A 170 -13.05 -3.26 -1.12
N GLN A 171 -12.51 -3.99 -0.15
CA GLN A 171 -13.24 -4.43 1.04
C GLN A 171 -12.95 -3.48 2.20
N ASN A 172 -13.96 -2.83 2.73
CA ASN A 172 -13.85 -1.97 3.91
C ASN A 172 -13.66 -2.82 5.17
N LEU A 173 -12.41 -3.13 5.48
CA LEU A 173 -12.06 -4.02 6.60
C LEU A 173 -12.41 -3.40 7.96
N THR A 174 -12.50 -2.08 8.07
CA THR A 174 -12.97 -1.40 9.28
C THR A 174 -14.41 -1.77 9.65
N ALA A 175 -15.29 -1.91 8.66
CA ALA A 175 -16.66 -2.36 8.86
C ALA A 175 -16.76 -3.80 9.38
N LEU A 176 -15.70 -4.59 9.24
CA LEU A 176 -15.62 -5.98 9.67
C LEU A 176 -14.98 -6.18 11.06
N ASN A 177 -14.66 -5.10 11.78
CA ASN A 177 -14.01 -5.20 13.09
C ASN A 177 -14.76 -6.10 14.07
N ASP A 178 -16.10 -6.02 14.11
CA ASP A 178 -16.93 -6.89 14.93
C ASP A 178 -16.81 -8.37 14.55
N TYR A 179 -16.69 -8.66 13.25
CA TYR A 179 -16.46 -10.02 12.73
C TYR A 179 -15.10 -10.54 13.20
N PHE A 180 -14.02 -9.77 13.02
CA PHE A 180 -12.67 -10.15 13.43
C PHE A 180 -12.59 -10.36 14.95
N ALA A 181 -13.19 -9.47 15.74
CA ALA A 181 -13.21 -9.59 17.20
C ALA A 181 -13.99 -10.84 17.64
N ALA A 182 -15.16 -11.10 17.04
CA ALA A 182 -15.99 -12.24 17.39
C ALA A 182 -15.34 -13.59 17.03
N THR A 183 -14.71 -13.69 15.87
CA THR A 183 -14.08 -14.92 15.36
C THR A 183 -12.65 -15.12 15.84
N GLY A 184 -12.02 -14.09 16.41
CA GLY A 184 -10.60 -14.09 16.77
C GLY A 184 -9.67 -14.16 15.58
N THR A 185 -10.12 -13.67 14.41
CA THR A 185 -9.35 -13.64 13.16
C THR A 185 -8.76 -12.25 12.90
N LYS A 186 -7.96 -12.13 11.85
CA LYS A 186 -7.29 -10.89 11.44
C LYS A 186 -7.61 -10.57 9.97
N PRO A 187 -7.51 -9.31 9.55
CA PRO A 187 -7.80 -8.91 8.17
C PRO A 187 -6.68 -9.23 7.17
N ASP A 188 -5.52 -9.71 7.61
CA ASP A 188 -4.35 -9.91 6.77
C ASP A 188 -4.64 -10.84 5.60
N SER A 189 -4.27 -10.43 4.39
CA SER A 189 -4.46 -11.20 3.15
C SER A 189 -5.92 -11.60 2.85
N ALA A 190 -6.88 -10.90 3.44
CA ALA A 190 -8.31 -11.20 3.24
C ALA A 190 -8.78 -10.97 1.79
N VAL A 191 -8.17 -10.03 1.07
CA VAL A 191 -8.47 -9.74 -0.33
C VAL A 191 -7.28 -10.10 -1.21
N GLY A 192 -7.54 -10.64 -2.39
CA GLY A 192 -6.54 -11.08 -3.35
C GLY A 192 -7.09 -12.16 -4.27
N GLY A 193 -6.30 -13.18 -4.54
CA GLY A 193 -6.67 -14.36 -5.32
C GLY A 193 -5.87 -14.52 -6.60
N GLU A 194 -6.06 -15.67 -7.20
CA GLU A 194 -5.50 -16.03 -8.49
C GLU A 194 -6.60 -16.09 -9.55
N TRP A 195 -6.26 -15.65 -10.75
CA TRP A 195 -7.21 -15.63 -11.86
C TRP A 195 -7.80 -17.01 -12.16
N PRO A 196 -9.15 -17.18 -12.27
CA PRO A 196 -10.18 -16.15 -12.27
C PRO A 196 -10.91 -15.99 -10.91
N GLU A 197 -10.41 -16.51 -9.81
CA GLU A 197 -11.04 -16.47 -8.49
C GLU A 197 -10.39 -15.37 -7.65
N LEU A 198 -11.06 -14.21 -7.57
CA LEU A 198 -10.54 -12.99 -6.98
C LEU A 198 -11.43 -12.49 -5.84
N GLY A 199 -10.98 -11.42 -5.16
CA GLY A 199 -11.77 -10.68 -4.18
C GLY A 199 -11.55 -11.13 -2.75
N PHE A 200 -12.59 -11.02 -1.96
CA PHE A 200 -12.59 -11.27 -0.53
C PHE A 200 -12.85 -12.74 -0.19
N LEU A 201 -12.18 -13.17 0.84
CA LEU A 201 -12.38 -14.48 1.45
C LEU A 201 -12.59 -14.24 2.96
N PRO A 202 -13.54 -14.91 3.61
CA PRO A 202 -13.73 -14.77 5.04
C PRO A 202 -12.41 -15.01 5.77
N PRO A 203 -12.01 -14.09 6.67
CA PRO A 203 -10.71 -14.13 7.31
C PRO A 203 -10.57 -15.38 8.18
N THR A 204 -9.45 -16.02 8.00
CA THR A 204 -8.96 -17.09 8.85
C THR A 204 -7.58 -16.71 9.35
N PRO A 205 -7.02 -17.34 10.39
CA PRO A 205 -5.64 -17.10 10.77
C PRO A 205 -4.71 -17.41 9.59
N PRO A 206 -4.04 -16.39 8.96
CA PRO A 206 -3.40 -16.59 7.66
C PRO A 206 -2.17 -17.50 7.71
N GLN A 207 -1.58 -17.70 8.87
CA GLN A 207 -0.33 -18.45 9.03
C GLN A 207 -0.51 -19.92 9.37
N SER A 208 -1.70 -20.35 9.79
CA SER A 208 -1.91 -21.71 10.28
C SER A 208 -2.73 -22.60 9.34
N GLY A 209 -3.42 -22.02 8.36
CA GLY A 209 -4.41 -22.76 7.55
C GLY A 209 -5.58 -23.31 8.38
N THR A 210 -5.66 -22.97 9.66
CA THR A 210 -6.67 -23.48 10.58
C THR A 210 -7.94 -22.65 10.50
N PRO A 211 -9.12 -23.25 10.34
CA PRO A 211 -10.39 -22.54 10.40
C PRO A 211 -10.56 -21.79 11.72
N PRO A 212 -11.36 -20.70 11.74
CA PRO A 212 -11.71 -20.01 12.97
C PRO A 212 -12.27 -20.99 14.00
N THR A 213 -11.77 -20.92 15.22
CA THR A 213 -12.24 -21.76 16.34
C THR A 213 -13.31 -21.09 17.17
N LYS A 214 -13.49 -19.77 17.01
CA LYS A 214 -14.50 -18.99 17.72
C LYS A 214 -15.71 -18.77 16.81
N PRO A 215 -16.91 -19.20 17.25
CA PRO A 215 -18.12 -19.02 16.46
C PRO A 215 -18.62 -17.57 16.54
N LEU A 216 -19.26 -17.10 15.47
CA LEU A 216 -20.13 -15.92 15.53
C LEU A 216 -21.26 -16.19 16.54
N PRO A 217 -21.60 -15.22 17.40
CA PRO A 217 -22.68 -15.39 18.37
C PRO A 217 -24.04 -15.43 17.68
N ALA A 218 -24.94 -16.29 18.18
CA ALA A 218 -26.32 -16.38 17.72
C ALA A 218 -27.08 -15.08 18.03
N GLY A 219 -28.01 -14.70 17.14
CA GLY A 219 -28.93 -13.57 17.31
C GLY A 219 -28.27 -12.19 17.23
N ARG A 220 -26.95 -12.09 17.06
CA ARG A 220 -26.24 -10.82 16.85
C ARG A 220 -26.05 -10.56 15.36
N ALA A 221 -26.41 -9.35 14.92
CA ALA A 221 -26.12 -8.88 13.59
C ALA A 221 -24.63 -8.51 13.47
N VAL A 222 -23.94 -9.09 12.49
CA VAL A 222 -22.50 -8.87 12.23
C VAL A 222 -22.28 -8.58 10.75
N THR A 223 -21.59 -7.50 10.43
CA THR A 223 -21.16 -7.21 9.06
C THR A 223 -20.11 -8.23 8.63
N VAL A 224 -20.38 -8.97 7.58
CA VAL A 224 -19.50 -10.03 7.05
C VAL A 224 -18.86 -9.66 5.71
N SER A 225 -19.36 -8.60 5.07
CA SER A 225 -18.76 -7.98 3.88
C SER A 225 -19.24 -6.53 3.74
N ASP A 226 -18.34 -5.62 3.32
CA ASP A 226 -18.65 -4.24 2.93
C ASP A 226 -17.74 -3.86 1.76
N ALA A 227 -18.11 -4.31 0.56
CA ALA A 227 -17.31 -4.21 -0.64
C ALA A 227 -17.69 -3.00 -1.51
N LEU A 228 -16.68 -2.31 -2.02
CA LEU A 228 -16.78 -1.27 -3.05
C LEU A 228 -16.17 -1.83 -4.34
N ILE A 229 -16.90 -1.72 -5.46
CA ILE A 229 -16.44 -2.20 -6.76
C ILE A 229 -16.56 -1.04 -7.73
N VAL A 230 -15.41 -0.55 -8.17
CA VAL A 230 -15.30 0.59 -9.09
C VAL A 230 -14.95 0.07 -10.48
N PHE A 231 -15.54 0.65 -11.50
CA PHE A 231 -15.33 0.27 -12.89
C PHE A 231 -14.69 1.40 -13.68
N HIS A 232 -13.84 1.04 -14.64
CA HIS A 232 -13.29 1.96 -15.64
C HIS A 232 -13.29 1.28 -17.01
N ASP A 233 -13.89 1.94 -18.01
CA ASP A 233 -14.34 1.31 -19.26
C ASP A 233 -13.27 1.13 -20.34
N GLU A 234 -12.22 1.91 -20.26
CA GLU A 234 -11.19 1.90 -21.29
C GLU A 234 -10.18 0.76 -21.09
N ALA A 235 -9.60 0.26 -22.15
CA ALA A 235 -8.51 -0.70 -22.11
C ALA A 235 -7.22 -0.08 -21.55
N VAL A 236 -6.41 -0.84 -20.82
CA VAL A 236 -5.11 -0.41 -20.32
C VAL A 236 -4.10 -0.46 -21.47
N ALA A 237 -3.47 0.68 -21.79
CA ALA A 237 -2.52 0.78 -22.88
C ALA A 237 -1.06 0.57 -22.43
N ASN A 238 -0.71 1.06 -21.21
CA ASN A 238 0.64 1.01 -20.65
C ASN A 238 0.60 1.15 -19.12
N GLU A 239 1.75 1.06 -18.45
CA GLU A 239 1.85 1.15 -17.00
C GLU A 239 1.38 2.49 -16.42
N GLN A 240 1.71 3.63 -17.06
CA GLN A 240 1.32 4.95 -16.61
C GLN A 240 -0.21 5.11 -16.67
N ASN A 241 -0.82 4.59 -17.72
CA ASN A 241 -2.26 4.59 -17.89
C ASN A 241 -2.95 3.69 -16.85
N SER A 242 -2.40 2.50 -16.58
CA SER A 242 -2.87 1.61 -15.51
C SER A 242 -2.80 2.28 -14.14
N ALA A 243 -1.65 2.87 -13.82
CA ALA A 243 -1.40 3.55 -12.55
C ALA A 243 -2.36 4.75 -12.33
N ARG A 244 -2.53 5.60 -13.35
CA ARG A 244 -3.45 6.73 -13.27
C ARG A 244 -4.89 6.28 -13.01
N ARG A 245 -5.34 5.22 -13.68
CA ARG A 245 -6.68 4.65 -13.46
C ARG A 245 -6.85 4.09 -12.07
N PHE A 246 -5.87 3.33 -11.61
CA PHE A 246 -5.86 2.85 -10.23
C PHE A 246 -6.08 3.99 -9.25
N LEU A 247 -5.34 5.10 -9.36
CA LEU A 247 -5.48 6.26 -8.48
C LEU A 247 -6.86 6.91 -8.58
N GLN A 248 -7.43 7.04 -9.79
CA GLN A 248 -8.78 7.57 -9.99
C GLN A 248 -9.84 6.69 -9.35
N MET A 249 -9.73 5.37 -9.52
CA MET A 249 -10.67 4.39 -8.98
C MET A 249 -10.54 4.31 -7.45
N LEU A 250 -9.32 4.35 -6.91
CA LEU A 250 -9.09 4.41 -5.46
C LEU A 250 -9.69 5.67 -4.84
N GLY A 251 -9.52 6.82 -5.49
CA GLY A 251 -10.14 8.08 -5.07
C GLY A 251 -11.68 8.04 -5.12
N ALA A 252 -12.28 7.33 -6.09
CA ALA A 252 -13.72 7.12 -6.16
C ALA A 252 -14.21 6.24 -5.00
N ALA A 253 -13.51 5.13 -4.71
CA ALA A 253 -13.81 4.25 -3.58
C ALA A 253 -13.68 4.98 -2.24
N TYR A 254 -12.59 5.73 -2.05
CA TYR A 254 -12.33 6.48 -0.81
C TYR A 254 -13.46 7.47 -0.47
N ARG A 255 -14.04 8.15 -1.45
CA ARG A 255 -15.16 9.09 -1.24
C ARG A 255 -16.45 8.43 -0.76
N GLN A 256 -16.59 7.12 -0.87
CA GLN A 256 -17.74 6.35 -0.38
C GLN A 256 -17.55 5.86 1.07
N LEU A 257 -16.35 6.02 1.63
CA LEU A 257 -16.07 5.67 3.02
C LEU A 257 -16.43 6.84 3.94
N ALA A 258 -16.76 6.50 5.17
CA ALA A 258 -16.90 7.53 6.20
C ALA A 258 -15.55 8.20 6.45
N ALA A 259 -15.52 9.52 6.44
CA ALA A 259 -14.32 10.25 6.83
C ALA A 259 -13.99 9.95 8.31
N PRO A 260 -12.71 9.71 8.65
CA PRO A 260 -12.30 9.53 10.03
C PRO A 260 -12.71 10.72 10.91
N ALA A 261 -13.16 10.45 12.13
CA ALA A 261 -13.46 11.51 13.06
C ALA A 261 -12.16 12.25 13.43
N THR A 262 -12.14 13.55 13.20
CA THR A 262 -11.00 14.38 13.57
C THR A 262 -11.04 14.75 15.04
N LYS A 263 -9.89 14.62 15.73
CA LYS A 263 -9.71 15.07 17.12
C LYS A 263 -8.69 16.19 17.14
N TYR A 264 -9.02 17.27 17.83
CA TYR A 264 -8.06 18.33 18.07
C TYR A 264 -6.93 17.86 18.98
N HIS A 265 -5.72 18.18 18.60
CA HIS A 265 -4.54 18.02 19.42
C HIS A 265 -3.70 19.28 19.35
N ASP A 266 -3.21 19.75 20.48
CA ASP A 266 -2.18 20.79 20.50
C ASP A 266 -0.84 20.20 20.04
N TRP A 267 -0.63 20.23 18.73
CA TRP A 267 0.58 19.70 18.11
C TRP A 267 1.84 20.47 18.49
N VAL A 268 1.70 21.77 18.76
CA VAL A 268 2.81 22.63 19.19
C VAL A 268 3.30 22.18 20.56
N GLU A 269 2.41 22.08 21.55
CA GLU A 269 2.78 21.61 22.89
C GLU A 269 3.26 20.16 22.88
N ARG A 270 2.66 19.30 22.07
CA ARG A 270 3.14 17.92 21.89
C ARG A 270 4.56 17.90 21.34
N SER A 271 4.86 18.69 20.32
CA SER A 271 6.20 18.78 19.72
C SER A 271 7.22 19.29 20.73
N ARG A 272 6.91 20.36 21.47
CA ARG A 272 7.77 20.90 22.52
C ARG A 272 8.00 19.89 23.66
N ARG A 273 6.97 19.16 24.06
CA ARG A 273 7.09 18.11 25.08
C ARG A 273 7.97 16.96 24.56
N THR A 274 7.79 16.53 23.32
CA THR A 274 8.62 15.49 22.70
C THR A 274 10.08 15.92 22.65
N LEU A 275 10.36 17.19 22.26
CA LEU A 275 11.71 17.74 22.28
C LEU A 275 12.32 17.72 23.68
N ARG A 276 11.61 18.23 24.70
CA ARG A 276 12.07 18.18 26.10
C ARG A 276 12.35 16.74 26.58
N ASN A 277 11.51 15.78 26.20
CA ASN A 277 11.71 14.39 26.55
C ASN A 277 12.96 13.81 25.84
N LEU A 278 13.15 14.11 24.56
CA LEU A 278 14.30 13.67 23.78
C LEU A 278 15.63 14.20 24.35
N GLU A 279 15.62 15.45 24.83
CA GLU A 279 16.78 16.09 25.45
C GLU A 279 17.11 15.52 26.84
N ARG A 280 16.10 15.11 27.60
CA ARG A 280 16.23 14.76 29.02
C ARG A 280 16.25 13.28 29.33
N ALA A 281 15.71 12.45 28.43
CA ALA A 281 15.69 11.02 28.63
C ALA A 281 17.11 10.43 28.45
N PRO A 282 17.71 9.84 29.48
CA PRO A 282 19.07 9.32 29.40
C PRO A 282 19.21 8.19 28.38
N GLU A 283 18.11 7.48 28.08
CA GLU A 283 18.07 6.39 27.11
C GLU A 283 17.93 6.86 25.66
N ALA A 284 17.59 8.13 25.44
CA ALA A 284 17.37 8.66 24.08
C ALA A 284 18.68 9.00 23.38
N THR A 285 19.75 9.31 24.14
CA THR A 285 21.02 9.77 23.58
C THR A 285 22.22 9.00 24.12
N ILE A 286 23.28 8.98 23.31
CA ILE A 286 24.58 8.39 23.69
C ILE A 286 25.72 9.31 23.25
N ARG A 287 26.86 9.26 23.95
CA ARG A 287 28.06 10.04 23.59
C ARG A 287 29.14 9.16 22.97
N HIS A 288 29.57 9.57 21.77
CA HIS A 288 30.75 9.01 21.10
C HIS A 288 31.61 10.15 20.54
N TYR A 289 32.92 10.00 20.57
CA TYR A 289 33.86 10.97 20.03
C TYR A 289 33.66 12.42 20.52
N GLY A 290 33.14 12.57 21.74
CA GLY A 290 32.85 13.90 22.32
C GLY A 290 31.54 14.55 21.84
N HIS A 291 30.78 13.89 20.95
CA HIS A 291 29.51 14.36 20.40
C HIS A 291 28.33 13.57 20.95
N THR A 292 27.14 14.18 20.91
CA THR A 292 25.86 13.54 21.26
C THR A 292 25.21 12.98 20.01
N TYR A 293 24.65 11.78 20.13
CA TYR A 293 23.90 11.08 19.09
C TYR A 293 22.60 10.53 19.65
N ILE A 294 21.61 10.33 18.79
CA ILE A 294 20.36 9.67 19.11
C ILE A 294 20.54 8.15 18.98
N HIS A 295 19.99 7.39 19.92
CA HIS A 295 19.88 5.94 19.80
C HIS A 295 18.85 5.59 18.71
N PRO A 296 19.17 4.66 17.78
CA PRO A 296 18.19 4.17 16.81
C PRO A 296 17.07 3.35 17.49
N TYR A 297 17.43 2.61 18.54
CA TYR A 297 16.52 1.86 19.42
C TYR A 297 17.04 1.97 20.85
N THR A 298 16.15 1.86 21.83
CA THR A 298 16.50 1.99 23.25
C THR A 298 17.59 1.01 23.75
N ALA A 299 17.74 -0.14 23.09
CA ALA A 299 18.75 -1.16 23.39
C ALA A 299 19.98 -1.12 22.46
N SER A 300 20.05 -0.19 21.52
CA SER A 300 21.16 -0.12 20.58
C SER A 300 22.24 0.85 21.05
N GLU A 301 23.50 0.37 21.05
CA GLU A 301 24.66 1.19 21.41
C GLU A 301 25.22 2.02 20.24
N TYR A 302 24.90 1.62 19.01
CA TYR A 302 25.55 2.19 17.81
C TYR A 302 24.62 3.17 17.10
N PRO A 303 24.96 4.46 17.12
CA PRO A 303 24.25 5.46 16.34
C PRO A 303 24.28 5.13 14.85
N ASP A 304 23.12 5.27 14.23
CA ASP A 304 22.87 5.04 12.82
C ASP A 304 22.68 6.38 12.12
N VAL A 305 23.33 6.60 10.98
CA VAL A 305 23.33 7.88 10.27
C VAL A 305 21.92 8.29 9.79
N MET A 306 21.10 7.32 9.40
CA MET A 306 19.74 7.59 8.94
C MET A 306 18.91 8.20 10.06
N VAL A 307 18.94 7.61 11.26
CA VAL A 307 18.22 8.15 12.42
C VAL A 307 18.73 9.54 12.79
N GLN A 308 20.06 9.77 12.80
CA GLN A 308 20.60 11.10 13.07
C GLN A 308 20.06 12.13 12.08
N MET A 309 20.14 11.83 10.79
CA MET A 309 19.71 12.77 9.75
C MET A 309 18.22 13.05 9.78
N SER A 310 17.41 12.03 10.01
CA SER A 310 15.95 12.15 10.10
C SER A 310 15.52 13.05 11.26
N ILE A 311 16.11 12.85 12.44
CA ILE A 311 15.83 13.67 13.62
C ILE A 311 16.30 15.11 13.43
N ILE A 312 17.52 15.31 12.90
CA ILE A 312 18.05 16.65 12.65
C ILE A 312 17.17 17.41 11.64
N SER A 313 16.78 16.75 10.54
CA SER A 313 15.89 17.34 9.54
C SER A 313 14.53 17.72 10.15
N ALA A 314 13.93 16.85 10.95
CA ALA A 314 12.67 17.14 11.64
C ALA A 314 12.80 18.30 12.64
N LEU A 315 13.89 18.35 13.42
CA LEU A 315 14.14 19.44 14.36
C LEU A 315 14.36 20.78 13.65
N ARG A 316 15.05 20.78 12.52
CA ARG A 316 15.26 21.99 11.70
C ARG A 316 13.96 22.49 11.09
N ASN A 317 13.12 21.57 10.57
CA ASN A 317 11.82 21.95 10.04
C ASN A 317 10.92 22.53 11.15
N PHE A 318 10.92 21.92 12.34
CA PHE A 318 10.17 22.44 13.48
C PHE A 318 10.72 23.81 13.92
N ALA A 319 12.05 23.99 14.02
CA ALA A 319 12.69 25.25 14.38
C ALA A 319 12.29 26.39 13.41
N ALA A 320 12.31 26.11 12.10
CA ALA A 320 11.93 27.07 11.07
C ALA A 320 10.43 27.42 11.13
N TRP A 321 9.56 26.42 11.36
CA TRP A 321 8.13 26.63 11.46
C TRP A 321 7.73 27.37 12.75
N ALA A 322 8.35 27.02 13.88
CA ALA A 322 8.06 27.62 15.18
C ALA A 322 8.78 28.95 15.42
N GLU A 323 9.71 29.33 14.52
CA GLU A 323 10.63 30.47 14.66
C GLU A 323 11.43 30.40 15.99
N GLU A 324 11.83 29.19 16.40
CA GLU A 324 12.54 28.91 17.64
C GLU A 324 13.97 28.39 17.36
N ASP A 325 14.93 28.81 18.18
CA ASP A 325 16.27 28.19 18.18
C ASP A 325 16.25 26.89 19.01
N ILE A 326 16.75 25.81 18.41
CA ILE A 326 16.84 24.50 19.06
C ILE A 326 18.31 24.10 19.24
N PRO A 327 18.94 24.42 20.40
CA PRO A 327 20.35 24.11 20.65
C PRO A 327 20.67 22.64 20.53
N PHE A 328 19.71 21.75 20.85
CA PHE A 328 19.86 20.32 20.74
C PHE A 328 20.09 19.86 19.29
N SER A 329 19.39 20.44 18.31
CA SER A 329 19.66 20.18 16.88
C SER A 329 21.12 20.48 16.51
N LYS A 330 21.62 21.65 16.94
CA LYS A 330 23.01 22.04 16.69
C LYS A 330 24.01 21.09 17.34
N ALA A 331 23.71 20.58 18.54
CA ALA A 331 24.56 19.60 19.21
C ALA A 331 24.64 18.26 18.43
N LEU A 332 23.53 17.82 17.86
CA LEU A 332 23.50 16.60 17.02
C LEU A 332 24.28 16.78 15.71
N GLU A 333 24.12 17.95 15.07
CA GLU A 333 24.79 18.29 13.81
C GLU A 333 26.32 18.23 13.90
N GLN A 334 26.89 18.62 15.06
CA GLN A 334 28.33 18.57 15.29
C GLN A 334 28.93 17.18 15.13
N GLY A 335 28.14 16.13 15.40
CA GLY A 335 28.55 14.74 15.29
C GLY A 335 28.52 14.15 13.87
N LEU A 336 27.78 14.78 12.93
CA LEU A 336 27.52 14.21 11.61
C LEU A 336 28.78 13.91 10.80
N GLY A 337 29.80 14.77 10.89
CA GLY A 337 31.06 14.58 10.18
C GLY A 337 31.81 13.29 10.53
N LYS A 338 31.47 12.63 11.67
CA LYS A 338 32.07 11.35 12.07
C LYS A 338 31.56 10.15 11.26
N PHE A 339 30.37 10.28 10.65
CA PHE A 339 29.86 9.27 9.73
C PHE A 339 30.48 9.35 8.32
N HIS A 340 31.15 10.46 7.97
CA HIS A 340 31.75 10.62 6.66
C HIS A 340 33.08 9.89 6.54
N ASP A 341 33.14 8.92 5.65
CA ASP A 341 34.38 8.19 5.32
C ASP A 341 35.19 9.00 4.30
N ARG A 342 36.32 9.51 4.73
CA ARG A 342 37.19 10.36 3.89
C ARG A 342 37.83 9.58 2.73
N LYS A 343 38.04 8.26 2.89
CA LYS A 343 38.66 7.41 1.86
C LYS A 343 37.65 7.08 0.76
N LEU A 344 36.44 6.68 1.15
CA LEU A 344 35.36 6.33 0.23
C LEU A 344 34.62 7.59 -0.26
N LYS A 345 34.74 8.71 0.46
CA LYS A 345 34.01 9.96 0.19
C LYS A 345 32.50 9.74 0.19
N THR A 346 31.98 9.12 1.26
CA THR A 346 30.53 8.89 1.43
C THR A 346 30.16 8.83 2.90
N MET A 347 28.86 8.99 3.19
CA MET A 347 28.33 8.74 4.53
C MET A 347 28.27 7.24 4.79
N ARG A 348 28.73 6.82 5.99
CA ARG A 348 28.66 5.43 6.45
C ARG A 348 27.43 5.24 7.32
N ARG A 349 26.86 4.03 7.31
CA ARG A 349 25.72 3.67 8.16
C ARG A 349 26.04 3.89 9.65
N TYR A 350 27.18 3.39 10.10
CA TYR A 350 27.59 3.44 11.50
C TYR A 350 28.84 4.30 11.73
N LEU A 351 29.02 4.73 12.99
CA LEU A 351 30.26 5.35 13.45
C LEU A 351 31.44 4.36 13.35
N PRO A 352 32.71 4.85 13.30
CA PRO A 352 33.87 3.95 13.19
C PRO A 352 34.02 2.93 14.31
N ASN A 353 33.49 3.18 15.50
CA ASN A 353 33.53 2.30 16.69
C ASN A 353 32.34 1.32 16.76
N VAL A 354 31.73 0.96 15.65
CA VAL A 354 30.68 -0.06 15.60
C VAL A 354 31.12 -1.38 16.26
N GLY A 355 30.20 -2.06 16.95
CA GLY A 355 30.53 -3.31 17.70
C GLY A 355 30.90 -4.49 16.82
N ARG A 356 31.34 -5.56 17.45
CA ARG A 356 31.79 -6.78 16.76
C ARG A 356 30.64 -7.56 16.10
N ASP A 357 29.45 -7.36 16.57
CA ASP A 357 28.20 -7.95 16.08
C ASP A 357 27.66 -7.32 14.77
N LYS A 358 28.30 -6.24 14.31
CA LYS A 358 27.89 -5.51 13.11
C LYS A 358 28.96 -5.60 12.02
N ASP A 359 28.55 -5.94 10.81
CA ASP A 359 29.42 -5.75 9.64
C ASP A 359 29.41 -4.25 9.27
N LYS A 360 30.52 -3.59 9.57
CA LYS A 360 30.70 -2.16 9.29
C LYS A 360 30.77 -1.83 7.79
N LEU A 361 30.94 -2.84 6.93
CA LEU A 361 30.99 -2.66 5.48
C LEU A 361 29.64 -2.90 4.82
N ALA A 362 28.76 -3.67 5.45
CA ALA A 362 27.42 -3.93 4.94
C ALA A 362 26.57 -2.67 4.98
N VAL A 363 25.88 -2.38 3.87
CA VAL A 363 24.92 -1.27 3.77
C VAL A 363 23.71 -1.72 2.96
N ASP A 364 22.52 -1.45 3.47
CA ASP A 364 21.31 -1.56 2.68
C ASP A 364 21.28 -0.41 1.68
N SER A 365 20.85 -0.66 0.46
CA SER A 365 20.97 0.32 -0.63
C SER A 365 20.37 1.67 -0.31
N TRP A 366 19.21 1.71 0.33
CA TRP A 366 18.57 2.97 0.71
C TRP A 366 19.32 3.76 1.79
N TYR A 367 20.08 3.09 2.68
CA TYR A 367 20.95 3.75 3.67
C TYR A 367 22.11 4.54 3.05
N LEU A 368 22.44 4.28 1.79
CA LEU A 368 23.43 5.10 1.07
C LEU A 368 22.84 6.46 0.65
N TYR A 369 21.57 6.50 0.31
CA TYR A 369 20.94 7.68 -0.31
C TYR A 369 20.04 8.48 0.63
N HIS A 370 19.37 7.85 1.58
CA HIS A 370 18.47 8.55 2.51
C HIS A 370 19.20 9.60 3.38
N PRO A 371 20.42 9.36 3.90
CA PRO A 371 21.20 10.42 4.54
C PRO A 371 21.52 11.59 3.59
N LEU A 372 21.76 11.31 2.31
CA LEU A 372 22.03 12.35 1.32
C LEU A 372 20.77 13.17 1.01
N LEU A 373 19.59 12.56 0.95
CA LEU A 373 18.31 13.27 0.85
C LEU A 373 18.22 14.36 1.92
N ASN A 374 18.45 13.99 3.18
CA ASN A 374 18.35 14.93 4.30
C ASN A 374 19.47 15.99 4.29
N LEU A 375 20.70 15.61 3.94
CA LEU A 375 21.79 16.56 3.73
C LEU A 375 21.47 17.56 2.61
N GLY A 376 20.85 17.09 1.53
CA GLY A 376 20.37 17.93 0.43
C GLY A 376 19.33 18.95 0.88
N HIS A 377 18.36 18.52 1.69
CA HIS A 377 17.37 19.43 2.29
C HIS A 377 18.01 20.51 3.15
N LEU A 378 18.92 20.14 4.05
CA LEU A 378 19.65 21.10 4.89
C LEU A 378 20.54 22.05 4.05
N ALA A 379 21.19 21.52 3.00
CA ALA A 379 22.01 22.32 2.10
C ALA A 379 21.19 23.36 1.32
N LEU A 380 20.01 22.97 0.81
CA LEU A 380 19.07 23.87 0.14
C LEU A 380 18.51 24.93 1.11
N ALA A 381 18.38 24.59 2.40
CA ALA A 381 18.04 25.53 3.47
C ALA A 381 19.22 26.42 3.90
N GLY A 382 20.39 26.32 3.25
CA GLY A 382 21.54 27.18 3.48
C GLY A 382 22.60 26.68 4.45
N ASP A 383 22.50 25.44 4.94
CA ASP A 383 23.50 24.85 5.84
C ASP A 383 24.79 24.51 5.08
N ARG A 384 25.87 25.25 5.38
CA ARG A 384 27.18 25.07 4.72
C ARG A 384 27.88 23.76 5.10
N GLY A 385 27.62 23.24 6.30
CA GLY A 385 28.21 21.97 6.79
C GLY A 385 27.59 20.78 6.06
N ALA A 386 26.25 20.75 6.03
CA ALA A 386 25.49 19.77 5.28
C ALA A 386 25.83 19.80 3.79
N ARG A 387 25.93 21.02 3.19
CA ARG A 387 26.32 21.18 1.79
C ARG A 387 27.65 20.51 1.47
N ARG A 388 28.70 20.73 2.31
CA ARG A 388 30.01 20.09 2.10
C ARG A 388 29.96 18.57 2.17
N LEU A 389 29.20 18.01 3.13
CA LEU A 389 29.04 16.58 3.26
C LEU A 389 28.24 15.99 2.07
N PHE A 390 27.20 16.69 1.65
CA PHE A 390 26.38 16.33 0.51
C PHE A 390 27.19 16.28 -0.78
N GLU A 391 27.79 17.43 -1.18
CA GLU A 391 28.60 17.53 -2.40
C GLU A 391 29.79 16.56 -2.37
N GLY A 392 30.41 16.39 -1.20
CA GLY A 392 31.53 15.46 -1.03
C GLY A 392 31.17 13.99 -1.16
N SER A 393 29.87 13.63 -1.14
CA SER A 393 29.39 12.25 -1.22
C SER A 393 28.76 11.89 -2.58
N LEU A 394 28.49 12.89 -3.44
CA LEU A 394 27.75 12.66 -4.70
C LEU A 394 28.49 11.76 -5.69
N ASP A 395 29.81 11.93 -5.85
CA ASP A 395 30.60 11.12 -6.79
C ASP A 395 30.54 9.62 -6.43
N PHE A 396 30.58 9.30 -5.14
CA PHE A 396 30.45 7.92 -4.68
C PHE A 396 29.02 7.39 -4.90
N ALA A 397 28.00 8.20 -4.61
CA ALA A 397 26.61 7.86 -4.83
C ALA A 397 26.34 7.52 -6.31
N ILE A 398 26.86 8.34 -7.22
CA ILE A 398 26.77 8.10 -8.68
C ILE A 398 27.56 6.86 -9.10
N LYS A 399 28.75 6.64 -8.54
CA LYS A 399 29.56 5.44 -8.82
C LYS A 399 28.80 4.16 -8.46
N ALA A 400 28.14 4.12 -7.29
CA ALA A 400 27.33 2.98 -6.87
C ALA A 400 26.12 2.78 -7.80
N ALA A 401 25.38 3.84 -8.14
CA ALA A 401 24.26 3.77 -9.06
C ALA A 401 24.64 3.20 -10.44
N ARG A 402 25.76 3.66 -11.00
CA ARG A 402 26.28 3.18 -12.28
C ARG A 402 26.77 1.73 -12.22
N HIS A 403 27.39 1.33 -11.09
CA HIS A 403 27.83 -0.05 -10.87
C HIS A 403 26.66 -1.02 -10.92
N PHE A 404 25.55 -0.69 -10.25
CA PHE A 404 24.34 -1.53 -10.23
C PHE A 404 23.40 -1.28 -11.43
N GLY A 405 23.79 -0.50 -12.43
CA GLY A 405 22.95 -0.20 -13.59
C GLY A 405 21.61 0.45 -13.22
N TYR A 406 21.58 1.23 -12.13
CA TYR A 406 20.38 1.86 -11.54
C TYR A 406 19.31 0.86 -11.07
N ARG A 407 19.72 -0.36 -10.74
CA ARG A 407 18.90 -1.40 -10.12
C ARG A 407 19.65 -1.94 -8.91
N TRP A 408 19.21 -1.58 -7.74
CA TRP A 408 19.95 -1.85 -6.51
C TRP A 408 19.60 -3.18 -5.89
N PRO A 409 20.61 -3.94 -5.40
CA PRO A 409 20.38 -5.07 -4.51
C PRO A 409 19.82 -4.57 -3.15
N ILE A 410 19.35 -5.48 -2.31
CA ILE A 410 18.92 -5.13 -0.95
C ILE A 410 20.13 -4.68 -0.12
N GLN A 411 21.21 -5.45 -0.12
CA GLN A 411 22.37 -5.17 0.71
C GLN A 411 23.68 -5.49 -0.03
N PHE A 412 24.68 -4.66 0.15
CA PHE A 412 26.01 -4.82 -0.45
C PHE A 412 27.13 -4.29 0.46
N LYS A 413 28.39 -4.65 0.16
CA LYS A 413 29.58 -4.09 0.82
C LYS A 413 29.93 -2.73 0.20
N VAL A 414 29.96 -1.70 1.03
CA VAL A 414 30.12 -0.30 0.56
C VAL A 414 31.49 -0.02 -0.08
N ASP A 415 32.53 -0.78 0.22
CA ASP A 415 33.89 -0.57 -0.31
C ASP A 415 34.15 -1.31 -1.63
N THR A 416 33.51 -2.47 -1.85
CA THR A 416 33.71 -3.33 -3.02
C THR A 416 32.54 -3.41 -3.96
N PHE A 417 31.34 -3.03 -3.51
CA PHE A 417 30.04 -3.26 -4.16
C PHE A 417 29.67 -4.75 -4.31
N GLU A 418 30.35 -5.64 -3.59
CA GLU A 418 29.97 -7.05 -3.50
C GLU A 418 28.57 -7.18 -2.92
N VAL A 419 27.66 -7.87 -3.64
CA VAL A 419 26.27 -8.07 -3.20
C VAL A 419 26.24 -9.09 -2.07
N ILE A 420 25.60 -8.73 -0.95
CA ILE A 420 25.35 -9.60 0.20
C ILE A 420 23.95 -10.23 0.09
N VAL A 421 22.95 -9.40 -0.21
CA VAL A 421 21.57 -9.83 -0.43
C VAL A 421 21.05 -9.13 -1.69
N GLU A 422 20.75 -9.90 -2.72
CA GLU A 422 20.25 -9.34 -3.99
C GLU A 422 18.78 -9.00 -3.90
N ALA A 423 17.96 -9.96 -3.53
CA ALA A 423 16.51 -9.84 -3.38
C ALA A 423 16.03 -10.73 -2.23
N ARG A 424 14.81 -10.51 -1.75
CA ARG A 424 14.18 -11.39 -0.75
C ARG A 424 13.40 -12.53 -1.36
N ASN A 425 12.85 -12.30 -2.56
CA ASN A 425 12.05 -13.25 -3.31
C ASN A 425 12.80 -13.74 -4.55
N ASP A 426 12.31 -14.82 -5.14
CA ASP A 426 12.84 -15.39 -6.38
C ASP A 426 12.61 -14.49 -7.62
N ASP A 427 11.96 -13.31 -7.44
CA ASP A 427 11.75 -12.31 -8.48
C ASP A 427 13.03 -11.54 -8.85
N GLY A 428 14.06 -11.56 -7.99
CA GLY A 428 15.34 -10.88 -8.20
C GLY A 428 15.27 -9.35 -8.25
N LEU A 429 14.18 -8.74 -7.77
CA LEU A 429 13.95 -7.30 -7.97
C LEU A 429 14.77 -6.37 -7.07
N GLY A 430 15.27 -6.84 -5.94
CA GLY A 430 16.06 -6.01 -5.02
C GLY A 430 15.25 -4.85 -4.39
N GLN A 431 15.89 -3.70 -4.20
CA GLN A 431 15.23 -2.47 -3.70
C GLN A 431 14.80 -1.58 -4.88
N THR A 432 13.62 -1.85 -5.43
CA THR A 432 13.13 -1.27 -6.68
C THR A 432 12.86 0.24 -6.62
N ASP A 433 12.62 0.80 -5.46
CA ASP A 433 12.28 2.22 -5.24
C ASP A 433 13.48 3.11 -4.88
N VAL A 434 14.66 2.53 -4.65
CA VAL A 434 15.89 3.30 -4.41
C VAL A 434 16.24 4.20 -5.61
N GLY A 435 15.90 3.78 -6.83
CA GLY A 435 16.08 4.60 -8.03
C GLY A 435 15.34 5.94 -7.96
N GLY A 436 14.13 5.95 -7.41
CA GLY A 436 13.36 7.16 -7.15
C GLY A 436 14.02 8.08 -6.12
N LEU A 437 14.47 7.52 -5.00
CA LEU A 437 15.23 8.26 -3.98
C LEU A 437 16.53 8.85 -4.54
N PHE A 438 17.31 8.04 -5.27
CA PHE A 438 18.53 8.53 -5.93
C PHE A 438 18.23 9.67 -6.90
N ALA A 439 17.20 9.55 -7.72
CA ALA A 439 16.79 10.60 -8.65
C ALA A 439 16.46 11.90 -7.90
N TYR A 440 15.78 11.82 -6.76
CA TYR A 440 15.48 12.98 -5.93
C TYR A 440 16.77 13.66 -5.42
N VAL A 441 17.72 12.87 -4.90
CA VAL A 441 19.03 13.36 -4.46
C VAL A 441 19.77 14.05 -5.60
N MET A 442 19.73 13.51 -6.82
CA MET A 442 20.36 14.13 -7.99
C MET A 442 19.66 15.43 -8.40
N VAL A 443 18.34 15.52 -8.27
CA VAL A 443 17.60 16.78 -8.50
C VAL A 443 18.01 17.84 -7.47
N GLN A 444 18.14 17.49 -6.18
CA GLN A 444 18.68 18.41 -5.16
C GLN A 444 20.10 18.89 -5.51
N ALA A 445 20.96 18.00 -6.01
CA ALA A 445 22.31 18.34 -6.45
C ALA A 445 22.30 19.34 -7.64
N TYR A 446 21.39 19.13 -8.58
CA TYR A 446 21.18 20.09 -9.67
C TYR A 446 20.72 21.45 -9.17
N GLU A 447 19.74 21.52 -8.29
CA GLU A 447 19.22 22.78 -7.73
C GLU A 447 20.27 23.56 -6.94
N LEU A 448 21.19 22.85 -6.25
CA LEU A 448 22.30 23.48 -5.53
C LEU A 448 23.42 24.00 -6.43
N THR A 449 23.65 23.37 -7.58
CA THR A 449 24.87 23.58 -8.37
C THR A 449 24.64 24.07 -9.81
N GLY A 450 23.44 23.85 -10.37
CA GLY A 450 23.11 24.11 -11.78
C GLY A 450 23.71 23.07 -12.76
N ARG A 451 24.40 22.04 -12.30
CA ARG A 451 25.10 21.07 -13.17
C ARG A 451 24.15 20.08 -13.82
N GLN A 452 24.14 20.05 -15.15
CA GLN A 452 23.26 19.23 -15.98
C GLN A 452 23.54 17.72 -15.89
N ASP A 453 24.76 17.32 -15.51
CA ASP A 453 25.10 15.91 -15.33
C ASP A 453 24.28 15.24 -14.23
N TYR A 454 23.90 15.96 -13.17
CA TYR A 454 23.03 15.44 -12.12
C TYR A 454 21.60 15.15 -12.65
N LEU A 455 21.05 16.01 -13.49
CA LEU A 455 19.77 15.71 -14.15
C LEU A 455 19.85 14.48 -15.06
N THR A 456 20.99 14.33 -15.74
CA THR A 456 21.23 13.15 -16.56
C THR A 456 21.23 11.85 -15.74
N GLU A 457 21.83 11.88 -14.55
CA GLU A 457 21.83 10.73 -13.63
C GLU A 457 20.43 10.44 -13.07
N ALA A 458 19.67 11.50 -12.69
CA ALA A 458 18.29 11.34 -12.25
C ALA A 458 17.40 10.69 -13.32
N ARG A 459 17.50 11.15 -14.57
CA ARG A 459 16.78 10.59 -15.71
C ARG A 459 17.07 9.09 -15.92
N LYS A 460 18.34 8.69 -15.87
CA LYS A 460 18.74 7.28 -16.01
C LYS A 460 18.11 6.39 -14.95
N ALA A 461 18.04 6.87 -13.70
CA ALA A 461 17.43 6.12 -12.61
C ALA A 461 15.91 5.94 -12.79
N ILE A 462 15.21 7.00 -13.22
CA ILE A 462 13.77 6.90 -13.54
C ILE A 462 13.54 6.02 -14.77
N ASP A 463 14.40 6.10 -15.77
CA ASP A 463 14.31 5.24 -16.96
C ASP A 463 14.53 3.75 -16.65
N ALA A 464 15.39 3.42 -15.68
CA ALA A 464 15.63 2.05 -15.23
C ALA A 464 14.41 1.44 -14.52
N ALA A 465 13.49 2.27 -14.03
CA ALA A 465 12.24 1.86 -13.38
C ALA A 465 11.08 1.62 -14.37
N ARG A 466 11.29 1.79 -15.67
CA ARG A 466 10.24 1.55 -16.69
C ARG A 466 9.76 0.11 -16.66
N ASN A 467 8.47 -0.08 -16.84
CA ASN A 467 7.76 -1.36 -16.87
C ASN A 467 7.77 -2.13 -15.53
N MET A 468 8.20 -1.52 -14.44
CA MET A 468 8.11 -2.12 -13.11
C MET A 468 6.70 -2.06 -12.54
N ARG A 469 5.81 -1.23 -13.11
CA ARG A 469 4.40 -1.12 -12.67
C ARG A 469 4.30 -0.91 -11.17
N PHE A 470 3.51 -1.73 -10.47
CA PHE A 470 3.31 -1.68 -9.01
C PHE A 470 4.45 -2.29 -8.19
N GLU A 471 5.53 -2.75 -8.81
CA GLU A 471 6.70 -3.32 -8.12
C GLU A 471 7.72 -2.25 -7.64
N LEU A 472 7.42 -0.97 -7.81
CA LEU A 472 8.19 0.14 -7.22
C LEU A 472 7.75 0.38 -5.76
N ASN A 473 7.85 -0.61 -4.90
CA ASN A 473 7.17 -0.61 -3.61
C ASN A 473 7.92 -1.37 -2.49
N TYR A 474 9.24 -1.51 -2.59
CA TYR A 474 10.00 -2.20 -1.55
C TYR A 474 9.88 -1.49 -0.19
N GLN A 475 9.96 -0.14 -0.19
CA GLN A 475 9.83 0.68 1.02
C GLN A 475 8.98 1.94 0.73
N ALA A 476 7.89 2.12 1.49
CA ALA A 476 6.87 3.11 1.18
C ALA A 476 7.39 4.55 1.06
N ASN A 477 8.25 5.00 1.99
CA ASN A 477 8.80 6.35 1.94
C ASN A 477 9.68 6.60 0.70
N LEU A 478 10.46 5.60 0.28
CA LEU A 478 11.29 5.74 -0.92
C LEU A 478 10.43 5.82 -2.19
N THR A 479 9.35 5.05 -2.21
CA THR A 479 8.35 5.11 -3.29
C THR A 479 7.73 6.50 -3.39
N ALA A 480 7.36 7.12 -2.25
CA ALA A 480 6.85 8.48 -2.21
C ALA A 480 7.88 9.51 -2.70
N TRP A 481 9.15 9.40 -2.29
CA TRP A 481 10.24 10.23 -2.80
C TRP A 481 10.47 10.06 -4.30
N GLY A 482 10.26 8.85 -4.83
CA GLY A 482 10.28 8.60 -6.28
C GLY A 482 9.22 9.38 -7.04
N ALA A 483 7.99 9.44 -6.51
CA ALA A 483 6.93 10.27 -7.08
C ALA A 483 7.32 11.76 -7.05
N ALA A 484 7.85 12.25 -5.94
CA ALA A 484 8.32 13.63 -5.80
C ALA A 484 9.48 13.95 -6.77
N ALA A 485 10.42 13.01 -6.96
CA ALA A 485 11.50 13.16 -7.95
C ALA A 485 10.97 13.34 -9.37
N CYS A 486 10.00 12.51 -9.75
CA CYS A 486 9.36 12.60 -11.06
C CYS A 486 8.65 13.96 -11.25
N LEU A 487 7.90 14.45 -10.25
CA LEU A 487 7.23 15.75 -10.33
C LEU A 487 8.23 16.91 -10.44
N ARG A 488 9.36 16.85 -9.72
CA ARG A 488 10.42 17.87 -9.84
C ARG A 488 11.11 17.83 -11.19
N LEU A 489 11.41 16.62 -11.72
CA LEU A 489 11.94 16.47 -13.09
C LEU A 489 10.98 17.06 -14.12
N TRP A 490 9.68 16.75 -14.01
CA TRP A 490 8.67 17.35 -14.89
C TRP A 490 8.71 18.88 -14.84
N ARG A 491 8.73 19.48 -13.66
CA ARG A 491 8.80 20.95 -13.50
C ARG A 491 10.07 21.59 -14.06
N ILE A 492 11.19 20.85 -14.07
CA ILE A 492 12.48 21.35 -14.58
C ILE A 492 12.56 21.19 -16.10
N THR A 493 12.00 20.08 -16.64
CA THR A 493 12.22 19.68 -18.04
C THR A 493 11.02 19.91 -18.94
N ASP A 494 9.83 20.12 -18.37
CA ASP A 494 8.52 20.18 -19.06
C ASP A 494 8.18 18.89 -19.86
N GLU A 495 8.86 17.76 -19.56
CA GLU A 495 8.61 16.48 -20.20
C GLU A 495 7.46 15.73 -19.53
N GLU A 496 6.33 15.61 -20.20
CA GLU A 496 5.09 14.94 -19.71
C GLU A 496 5.35 13.51 -19.22
N TYR A 497 6.35 12.82 -19.75
CA TYR A 497 6.76 11.48 -19.32
C TYR A 497 6.98 11.41 -17.80
N TYR A 498 7.64 12.40 -17.20
CA TYR A 498 7.90 12.38 -15.75
C TYR A 498 6.63 12.61 -14.93
N LEU A 499 5.70 13.45 -15.39
CA LEU A 499 4.39 13.54 -14.76
C LEU A 499 3.66 12.20 -14.79
N GLN A 500 3.62 11.53 -15.93
CA GLN A 500 2.99 10.22 -16.07
C GLN A 500 3.70 9.15 -15.22
N GLN A 501 5.03 9.19 -15.12
CA GLN A 501 5.79 8.27 -14.30
C GLN A 501 5.57 8.50 -12.80
N SER A 502 5.27 9.73 -12.37
CA SER A 502 4.90 10.01 -10.98
C SER A 502 3.65 9.24 -10.55
N TYR A 503 2.69 9.02 -11.45
CA TYR A 503 1.50 8.20 -11.16
C TYR A 503 1.86 6.75 -10.91
N VAL A 504 2.89 6.20 -11.56
CA VAL A 504 3.36 4.82 -11.32
C VAL A 504 3.91 4.68 -9.91
N TYR A 505 4.74 5.62 -9.46
CA TYR A 505 5.23 5.64 -8.09
C TYR A 505 4.09 5.84 -7.07
N LEU A 506 3.17 6.78 -7.31
CA LEU A 506 2.03 7.01 -6.42
C LEU A 506 1.10 5.80 -6.34
N ALA A 507 0.83 5.14 -7.46
CA ALA A 507 0.01 3.93 -7.47
C ALA A 507 0.69 2.79 -6.69
N SER A 508 2.01 2.62 -6.86
CA SER A 508 2.82 1.67 -6.10
C SER A 508 2.81 1.99 -4.61
N PHE A 509 2.91 3.26 -4.24
CA PHE A 509 2.80 3.72 -2.86
C PHE A 509 1.43 3.38 -2.26
N PHE A 510 0.34 3.82 -2.90
CA PHE A 510 -1.01 3.65 -2.35
C PHE A 510 -1.46 2.20 -2.28
N HIS A 511 -0.94 1.32 -3.12
CA HIS A 511 -1.28 -0.10 -3.04
C HIS A 511 -0.68 -0.77 -1.79
N ASN A 512 0.36 -0.17 -1.20
CA ASN A 512 0.99 -0.59 0.06
C ASN A 512 0.54 0.20 1.30
N THR A 513 -0.45 1.09 1.17
CA THR A 513 -0.83 2.02 2.22
C THR A 513 -2.26 1.77 2.68
N ALA A 514 -2.48 1.67 3.99
CA ALA A 514 -3.80 1.76 4.59
C ALA A 514 -4.11 3.24 4.84
N ILE A 515 -5.01 3.83 4.04
CA ILE A 515 -5.32 5.27 4.04
C ILE A 515 -6.71 5.60 4.60
N TRP A 516 -7.39 4.65 5.19
CA TRP A 516 -8.70 4.79 5.81
C TRP A 516 -8.66 4.34 7.25
N GLU A 517 -9.67 4.78 8.01
CA GLU A 517 -9.80 4.40 9.40
C GLU A 517 -9.88 2.87 9.51
N SER A 518 -9.08 2.33 10.41
CA SER A 518 -9.09 0.91 10.74
C SER A 518 -8.88 0.73 12.23
N GLN A 519 -9.87 0.16 12.90
CA GLN A 519 -9.72 -0.31 14.28
C GLN A 519 -9.14 -1.72 14.22
N ILE A 520 -7.83 -1.84 14.41
CA ILE A 520 -7.23 -3.15 14.57
C ILE A 520 -7.53 -3.62 16.00
N GLY A 521 -7.91 -4.89 16.19
CA GLY A 521 -8.27 -5.44 17.51
C GLY A 521 -7.21 -5.30 18.59
N HIS A 522 -5.97 -4.95 18.23
CA HIS A 522 -4.87 -4.61 19.14
C HIS A 522 -4.68 -3.11 19.38
N ALA A 523 -5.39 -2.26 18.67
CA ALA A 523 -5.28 -0.81 18.79
C ALA A 523 -6.11 -0.26 19.95
N LYS A 524 -5.90 -0.79 21.14
CA LYS A 524 -6.53 -0.29 22.36
C LYS A 524 -6.22 1.18 22.66
N HIS A 525 -5.24 1.75 22.00
CA HIS A 525 -4.67 3.05 22.32
C HIS A 525 -4.95 4.12 21.28
N TYR A 526 -5.50 3.77 20.12
CA TYR A 526 -5.86 4.72 19.06
C TYR A 526 -7.09 4.27 18.30
N ASP A 527 -7.95 5.21 17.98
CA ASP A 527 -9.22 4.97 17.28
C ASP A 527 -9.02 4.92 15.76
N VAL A 528 -7.95 5.52 15.27
CA VAL A 528 -7.65 5.68 13.84
C VAL A 528 -6.28 5.15 13.55
N PHE A 529 -6.15 4.43 12.48
CA PHE A 529 -4.90 3.92 11.97
C PHE A 529 -4.68 4.41 10.54
N LEU A 530 -3.63 5.18 10.36
CA LEU A 530 -3.08 5.51 9.06
C LEU A 530 -1.65 5.02 9.04
N GLY A 531 -1.34 4.14 8.12
CA GLY A 531 0.00 3.58 8.01
C GLY A 531 0.36 3.19 6.60
N ALA A 532 1.61 3.41 6.25
CA ALA A 532 2.25 2.81 5.10
C ALA A 532 2.96 1.54 5.55
N THR A 533 2.84 0.49 4.80
CA THR A 533 3.65 -0.72 4.98
C THR A 533 5.09 -0.38 4.63
N ALA A 534 5.99 -0.48 5.60
CA ALA A 534 7.38 -0.06 5.42
C ALA A 534 8.11 -0.93 4.39
N LEU A 535 7.86 -2.23 4.41
CA LEU A 535 8.46 -3.18 3.47
C LEU A 535 7.37 -3.99 2.77
N HIS A 536 7.54 -4.19 1.47
CA HIS A 536 6.67 -5.02 0.65
C HIS A 536 6.52 -6.47 1.17
N ASP A 537 7.63 -7.10 1.57
CA ASP A 537 7.65 -8.51 1.99
C ASP A 537 7.57 -8.72 3.50
N ALA A 538 7.77 -7.67 4.27
CA ALA A 538 7.72 -7.69 5.72
C ALA A 538 6.83 -6.54 6.20
N PRO A 539 5.50 -6.68 6.10
CA PRO A 539 4.58 -5.63 6.46
C PRO A 539 4.65 -5.38 7.97
N TYR A 540 5.18 -4.23 8.33
CA TYR A 540 5.17 -3.68 9.68
C TYR A 540 4.97 -2.18 9.59
N MET A 541 4.53 -1.57 10.67
CA MET A 541 4.44 -0.13 10.73
C MET A 541 5.69 0.45 11.36
N ALA A 542 6.35 1.35 10.63
CA ALA A 542 7.40 2.21 11.14
C ALA A 542 6.91 3.66 11.10
N ILE A 543 6.82 4.30 12.25
CA ILE A 543 6.26 5.67 12.37
C ILE A 543 7.07 6.66 11.55
N PHE A 544 8.40 6.50 11.51
CA PHE A 544 9.27 7.38 10.75
C PHE A 544 9.00 7.27 9.26
N GLU A 545 8.99 6.06 8.69
CA GLU A 545 8.73 5.83 7.27
C GLU A 545 7.32 6.29 6.87
N CYS A 546 6.34 6.10 7.76
CA CYS A 546 5.00 6.65 7.54
C CYS A 546 5.02 8.19 7.48
N SER A 547 5.68 8.85 8.43
CA SER A 547 5.81 10.32 8.45
C SER A 547 6.56 10.83 7.23
N ASP A 548 7.69 10.22 6.88
CA ASP A 548 8.50 10.57 5.72
C ASP A 548 7.75 10.40 4.38
N SER A 549 6.82 9.44 4.34
CA SER A 549 5.98 9.18 3.15
C SER A 549 4.96 10.30 2.88
N PHE A 550 4.57 11.06 3.89
CA PHE A 550 3.56 12.11 3.80
C PHE A 550 4.15 13.54 3.87
N ALA A 551 5.48 13.66 4.00
CA ALA A 551 6.20 14.94 4.01
C ALA A 551 6.44 15.47 2.58
#